data_1c039e4d147ac02667f8268bb4cdfee9
#
_entry.id   1c039e4d147ac02667f8268bb4cdfee9
#
_cell.length_a   1.000
_cell.length_b   1.000
_cell.length_c   1.000
_cell.angle_alpha   90.00
_cell.angle_beta   90.00
_cell.angle_gamma   90.00
#
_symmetry.space_group_name_H-M   'P 1'
#
loop_
_entity.id
_entity.type
_entity.pdbx_description
1 polymer ?
#
loop_
_entity_poly.entity_id
_entity_poly.type
_entity_poly.pdbx_seq_one_letter_code
_entity_poly.pdbx_strand_id
1 'polypeptide(L)'
;MSDADPDAASDDPEVLAEDPTPPAADPDHTAGDVREGIPFIGAGPGDPGLLTVTGKRLVEDADLVVHAGSLVNSELLEAYCADAEQVSSIGKDLEELIPLMAEAYEAGRTVVRLHSGDPAVYGAAIEQMDALEAEGVPSYFVPGVTSAFAATATLRTQLTLNEVANHVVFTRPQ
;
A
#
# COMPACT_ATOMS: atom_id res chain seq x y z
N MET A 1 -25.91 -55.19 21.87
CA MET A 1 -26.48 -53.95 21.38
C MET A 1 -25.44 -52.90 21.68
N SER A 2 -24.67 -52.57 20.67
CA SER A 2 -23.56 -51.62 20.74
C SER A 2 -24.05 -50.32 20.10
N ASP A 3 -24.19 -49.26 20.90
CA ASP A 3 -24.51 -47.93 20.45
C ASP A 3 -23.29 -47.34 19.78
N ALA A 4 -23.37 -47.14 18.48
CA ALA A 4 -22.38 -46.37 17.73
C ALA A 4 -22.73 -44.89 17.87
N ASP A 5 -21.75 -44.12 18.33
CA ASP A 5 -21.74 -42.65 18.43
C ASP A 5 -21.73 -42.03 17.01
N PRO A 6 -22.70 -41.21 16.58
CA PRO A 6 -22.77 -40.69 15.23
C PRO A 6 -22.03 -39.35 15.04
N ASP A 7 -21.18 -38.91 15.97
CA ASP A 7 -20.59 -37.55 15.94
C ASP A 7 -19.05 -37.53 15.86
N ALA A 8 -18.48 -38.49 15.06
CA ALA A 8 -17.10 -38.36 14.64
C ALA A 8 -17.00 -37.43 13.40
N ALA A 9 -17.05 -36.11 13.65
CA ALA A 9 -16.63 -35.14 12.65
C ALA A 9 -15.15 -35.37 12.31
N SER A 10 -14.86 -35.71 11.06
CA SER A 10 -13.49 -35.81 10.53
C SER A 10 -12.88 -34.42 10.47
N ASP A 11 -12.02 -34.10 11.44
CA ASP A 11 -11.06 -32.97 11.36
C ASP A 11 -9.97 -33.32 10.33
N ASP A 12 -10.30 -33.29 9.04
CA ASP A 12 -9.30 -33.21 8.00
C ASP A 12 -8.91 -31.70 7.90
N PRO A 13 -7.66 -31.35 8.23
CA PRO A 13 -7.20 -30.00 7.99
C PRO A 13 -7.21 -29.78 6.47
N GLU A 14 -8.10 -28.92 6.01
CA GLU A 14 -8.12 -28.41 4.64
C GLU A 14 -6.70 -27.92 4.32
N VAL A 15 -6.03 -28.62 3.40
CA VAL A 15 -4.69 -28.24 2.92
C VAL A 15 -4.86 -26.88 2.26
N LEU A 16 -4.55 -25.83 3.01
CA LEU A 16 -4.45 -24.47 2.45
C LEU A 16 -3.47 -24.56 1.29
N ALA A 17 -3.91 -24.14 0.11
CA ALA A 17 -3.04 -24.06 -1.06
C ALA A 17 -1.78 -23.29 -0.65
N GLU A 18 -0.61 -23.83 -0.99
CA GLU A 18 0.66 -23.18 -0.68
C GLU A 18 0.63 -21.77 -1.26
N ASP A 19 0.66 -20.78 -0.38
CA ASP A 19 0.83 -19.38 -0.77
C ASP A 19 2.08 -19.27 -1.66
N PRO A 20 2.01 -18.56 -2.78
CA PRO A 20 3.19 -18.35 -3.61
C PRO A 20 4.28 -17.73 -2.76
N THR A 21 5.41 -18.42 -2.67
CA THR A 21 6.58 -17.91 -1.93
C THR A 21 6.91 -16.52 -2.45
N PRO A 22 6.87 -15.48 -1.62
CA PRO A 22 7.21 -14.14 -2.07
C PRO A 22 8.64 -14.14 -2.64
N PRO A 23 8.92 -13.35 -3.67
CA PRO A 23 10.27 -13.26 -4.22
C PRO A 23 11.25 -12.92 -3.09
N ALA A 24 12.41 -13.58 -3.09
CA ALA A 24 13.43 -13.35 -2.08
C ALA A 24 13.79 -11.87 -2.05
N ALA A 25 13.77 -11.27 -0.85
CA ALA A 25 14.21 -9.90 -0.67
C ALA A 25 15.63 -9.76 -1.20
N ASP A 26 15.86 -8.75 -2.03
CA ASP A 26 17.20 -8.43 -2.55
C ASP A 26 18.10 -8.07 -1.36
N PRO A 27 19.17 -8.86 -1.07
CA PRO A 27 20.04 -8.62 0.08
C PRO A 27 20.89 -7.34 -0.05
N ASP A 28 21.01 -6.79 -1.26
CA ASP A 28 21.76 -5.56 -1.53
C ASP A 28 20.90 -4.30 -1.42
N HIS A 29 19.62 -4.47 -1.00
CA HIS A 29 18.67 -3.38 -0.91
C HIS A 29 18.98 -2.48 0.30
N THR A 30 19.69 -1.39 0.06
CA THR A 30 19.82 -0.31 1.05
C THR A 30 18.65 0.67 0.90
N ALA A 31 18.06 1.05 2.02
CA ALA A 31 16.89 1.96 2.10
C ALA A 31 17.21 3.41 1.65
N GLY A 32 17.99 3.58 0.61
CA GLY A 32 18.43 4.87 0.06
C GLY A 32 18.68 4.85 -1.44
N ASP A 33 18.63 3.69 -2.06
CA ASP A 33 18.82 3.60 -3.52
C ASP A 33 17.54 4.07 -4.24
N VAL A 34 17.73 4.99 -5.19
CA VAL A 34 16.66 5.38 -6.13
C VAL A 34 16.40 4.16 -7.00
N ARG A 35 15.32 3.45 -6.68
CA ARG A 35 14.84 2.35 -7.52
C ARG A 35 14.32 2.93 -8.83
N GLU A 36 14.63 2.28 -9.93
CA GLU A 36 14.00 2.57 -11.20
C GLU A 36 12.51 2.19 -11.13
N GLY A 37 11.63 3.06 -11.64
CA GLY A 37 10.20 2.80 -11.71
C GLY A 37 9.33 3.75 -10.91
N ILE A 38 8.04 3.46 -10.90
CA ILE A 38 7.01 4.25 -10.22
C ILE A 38 6.87 3.81 -8.76
N PRO A 39 7.22 4.67 -7.77
CA PRO A 39 6.99 4.38 -6.37
C PRO A 39 5.51 4.46 -5.99
N PHE A 40 5.01 3.42 -5.33
CA PHE A 40 3.72 3.38 -4.66
C PHE A 40 3.92 3.73 -3.19
N ILE A 41 3.61 4.96 -2.83
CA ILE A 41 3.98 5.56 -1.55
C ILE A 41 2.79 5.63 -0.61
N GLY A 42 2.99 5.22 0.63
CA GLY A 42 2.03 5.43 1.70
C GLY A 42 2.05 6.88 2.20
N ALA A 43 0.94 7.60 2.01
CA ALA A 43 0.77 8.99 2.46
C ALA A 43 0.58 9.12 3.98
N GLY A 44 0.51 8.00 4.69
CA GLY A 44 0.18 8.02 6.11
C GLY A 44 -1.32 8.28 6.38
N PRO A 45 -1.67 8.53 7.66
CA PRO A 45 -3.05 8.62 8.12
C PRO A 45 -3.68 10.01 7.96
N GLY A 46 -3.00 10.94 7.29
CA GLY A 46 -3.48 12.30 7.04
C GLY A 46 -2.60 13.42 7.60
N ASP A 47 -1.79 13.16 8.61
CA ASP A 47 -0.80 14.13 9.12
C ASP A 47 0.42 14.15 8.19
N PRO A 48 0.78 15.29 7.54
CA PRO A 48 1.96 15.40 6.70
C PRO A 48 3.27 15.02 7.42
N GLY A 49 3.34 15.20 8.73
CA GLY A 49 4.49 14.79 9.57
C GLY A 49 4.67 13.28 9.72
N LEU A 50 3.68 12.49 9.30
CA LEU A 50 3.73 11.02 9.32
C LEU A 50 4.06 10.41 7.95
N LEU A 51 4.39 11.22 6.95
CA LEU A 51 5.00 10.74 5.72
C LEU A 51 6.42 10.27 6.01
N THR A 52 6.80 9.11 5.48
CA THR A 52 8.18 8.63 5.67
C THR A 52 9.18 9.57 4.99
N VAL A 53 10.41 9.64 5.50
CA VAL A 53 11.47 10.48 4.90
C VAL A 53 11.72 10.14 3.43
N THR A 54 11.69 8.84 3.10
CA THR A 54 11.82 8.38 1.70
C THR A 54 10.61 8.83 0.87
N GLY A 55 9.40 8.61 1.38
CA GLY A 55 8.17 9.05 0.73
C GLY A 55 8.18 10.56 0.44
N LYS A 56 8.54 11.36 1.43
CA LYS A 56 8.64 12.82 1.29
C LYS A 56 9.56 13.25 0.15
N ARG A 57 10.80 12.71 0.11
CA ARG A 57 11.77 13.05 -0.94
C ARG A 57 11.24 12.74 -2.34
N LEU A 58 10.65 11.55 -2.49
CA LEU A 58 10.11 11.12 -3.79
C LEU A 58 8.92 11.96 -4.26
N VAL A 59 8.07 12.42 -3.32
CA VAL A 59 6.91 13.28 -3.67
C VAL A 59 7.35 14.69 -4.00
N GLU A 60 8.37 15.23 -3.30
CA GLU A 60 8.94 16.57 -3.56
C GLU A 60 9.64 16.64 -4.93
N ASP A 61 10.21 15.52 -5.39
CA ASP A 61 10.91 15.42 -6.67
C ASP A 61 9.99 15.00 -7.84
N ALA A 62 8.67 14.83 -7.60
CA ALA A 62 7.75 14.30 -8.59
C ALA A 62 7.26 15.38 -9.59
N ASP A 63 7.18 15.01 -10.86
CA ASP A 63 6.50 15.79 -11.91
C ASP A 63 5.00 15.49 -11.96
N LEU A 64 4.61 14.24 -11.62
CA LEU A 64 3.24 13.76 -11.61
C LEU A 64 2.95 12.96 -10.35
N VAL A 65 1.95 13.39 -9.58
CA VAL A 65 1.45 12.68 -8.40
C VAL A 65 0.03 12.19 -8.67
N VAL A 66 -0.14 10.88 -8.79
CA VAL A 66 -1.46 10.23 -8.86
C VAL A 66 -1.86 9.80 -7.46
N HIS A 67 -2.91 10.38 -6.89
CA HIS A 67 -3.27 10.17 -5.50
C HIS A 67 -4.68 9.60 -5.30
N ALA A 68 -4.94 9.00 -4.14
CA ALA A 68 -6.22 8.35 -3.79
C ALA A 68 -7.33 9.37 -3.43
N GLY A 69 -7.33 10.53 -4.06
CA GLY A 69 -8.33 11.57 -3.92
C GLY A 69 -8.50 12.05 -2.48
N SER A 70 -9.74 12.12 -2.00
CA SER A 70 -10.07 12.62 -0.65
C SER A 70 -9.52 11.76 0.51
N LEU A 71 -8.95 10.59 0.23
CA LEU A 71 -8.27 9.76 1.22
C LEU A 71 -6.83 10.24 1.51
N VAL A 72 -6.30 11.13 0.67
CA VAL A 72 -5.01 11.81 0.91
C VAL A 72 -5.31 13.25 1.33
N ASN A 73 -4.74 13.68 2.45
CA ASN A 73 -4.97 15.02 2.98
C ASN A 73 -4.45 16.10 2.02
N SER A 74 -5.26 17.12 1.75
CA SER A 74 -4.86 18.26 0.91
C SER A 74 -3.66 19.02 1.47
N GLU A 75 -3.52 19.12 2.80
CA GLU A 75 -2.36 19.73 3.43
C GLU A 75 -1.03 19.05 3.06
N LEU A 76 -1.05 17.72 2.88
CA LEU A 76 0.13 16.98 2.42
C LEU A 76 0.46 17.33 0.96
N LEU A 77 -0.57 17.36 0.10
CA LEU A 77 -0.42 17.72 -1.31
C LEU A 77 0.10 19.17 -1.47
N GLU A 78 -0.44 20.10 -0.70
CA GLU A 78 0.01 21.50 -0.68
C GLU A 78 1.44 21.64 -0.15
N ALA A 79 1.80 20.86 0.87
CA ALA A 79 3.11 20.97 1.51
C ALA A 79 4.25 20.33 0.67
N TYR A 80 3.98 19.26 -0.05
CA TYR A 80 5.04 18.43 -0.67
C TYR A 80 4.87 18.18 -2.17
N CYS A 81 3.70 18.49 -2.75
CA CYS A 81 3.40 18.23 -4.17
C CYS A 81 2.97 19.50 -4.91
N ALA A 82 3.27 20.70 -4.39
CA ALA A 82 2.76 21.95 -4.95
C ALA A 82 3.23 22.20 -6.38
N ASP A 83 4.43 21.77 -6.73
CA ASP A 83 5.02 21.95 -8.06
C ASP A 83 4.70 20.81 -9.04
N ALA A 84 4.12 19.69 -8.54
CA ALA A 84 3.73 18.54 -9.33
C ALA A 84 2.36 18.70 -9.98
N GLU A 85 2.16 18.09 -11.13
CA GLU A 85 0.82 17.83 -11.66
C GLU A 85 0.12 16.81 -10.75
N GLN A 86 -1.08 17.13 -10.25
CA GLN A 86 -1.81 16.30 -9.32
C GLN A 86 -3.04 15.70 -10.01
N VAL A 87 -3.15 14.38 -9.99
CA VAL A 87 -4.28 13.64 -10.58
C VAL A 87 -4.95 12.77 -9.52
N SER A 88 -6.23 13.01 -9.28
CA SER A 88 -7.05 12.15 -8.43
C SER A 88 -7.43 10.86 -9.13
N SER A 89 -7.29 9.72 -8.46
CA SER A 89 -7.74 8.42 -8.95
C SER A 89 -9.22 8.14 -8.66
N ILE A 90 -9.94 9.04 -8.01
CA ILE A 90 -11.38 8.87 -7.76
C ILE A 90 -12.14 8.85 -9.08
N GLY A 91 -12.94 7.80 -9.29
CA GLY A 91 -13.78 7.63 -10.48
C GLY A 91 -13.01 7.16 -11.72
N LYS A 92 -11.73 6.87 -11.58
CA LYS A 92 -10.91 6.29 -12.66
C LYS A 92 -10.71 4.80 -12.40
N ASP A 93 -10.79 4.03 -13.46
CA ASP A 93 -10.47 2.60 -13.46
C ASP A 93 -8.98 2.35 -13.83
N LEU A 94 -8.59 1.08 -13.88
CA LEU A 94 -7.23 0.70 -14.27
C LEU A 94 -6.91 1.08 -15.72
N GLU A 95 -7.89 0.98 -16.62
CA GLU A 95 -7.73 1.28 -18.05
C GLU A 95 -7.43 2.76 -18.28
N GLU A 96 -7.84 3.63 -17.36
CA GLU A 96 -7.52 5.07 -17.38
C GLU A 96 -6.23 5.41 -16.62
N LEU A 97 -5.99 4.76 -15.48
CA LEU A 97 -4.86 5.09 -14.60
C LEU A 97 -3.52 4.56 -15.10
N ILE A 98 -3.50 3.34 -15.64
CA ILE A 98 -2.26 2.70 -16.07
C ILE A 98 -1.63 3.45 -17.26
N PRO A 99 -2.34 3.72 -18.37
CA PRO A 99 -1.77 4.49 -19.47
C PRO A 99 -1.29 5.88 -19.02
N LEU A 100 -2.05 6.58 -18.18
CA LEU A 100 -1.66 7.90 -17.67
C LEU A 100 -0.31 7.87 -16.94
N MET A 101 -0.07 6.87 -16.11
CA MET A 101 1.19 6.72 -15.39
C MET A 101 2.32 6.23 -16.30
N ALA A 102 2.04 5.26 -17.16
CA ALA A 102 3.02 4.66 -18.07
C ALA A 102 3.51 5.68 -19.11
N GLU A 103 2.62 6.40 -19.78
CA GLU A 103 2.96 7.44 -20.76
C GLU A 103 3.80 8.57 -20.13
N ALA A 104 3.46 8.97 -18.91
CA ALA A 104 4.24 9.99 -18.20
C ALA A 104 5.64 9.48 -17.86
N TYR A 105 5.76 8.24 -17.39
CA TYR A 105 7.04 7.60 -17.08
C TYR A 105 7.91 7.43 -18.33
N GLU A 106 7.35 6.94 -19.43
CA GLU A 106 8.04 6.80 -20.72
C GLU A 106 8.49 8.15 -21.31
N ALA A 107 7.76 9.22 -21.02
CA ALA A 107 8.15 10.59 -21.37
C ALA A 107 9.30 11.13 -20.51
N GLY A 108 9.83 10.33 -19.58
CA GLY A 108 10.93 10.69 -18.68
C GLY A 108 10.53 11.55 -17.50
N ARG A 109 9.23 11.60 -17.15
CA ARG A 109 8.72 12.30 -15.97
C ARG A 109 8.89 11.43 -14.72
N THR A 110 9.14 12.06 -13.60
CA THR A 110 9.12 11.41 -12.29
C THR A 110 7.65 11.24 -11.86
N VAL A 111 7.16 10.00 -11.88
CA VAL A 111 5.77 9.66 -11.53
C VAL A 111 5.71 9.02 -10.16
N VAL A 112 4.76 9.44 -9.33
CA VAL A 112 4.50 8.91 -7.99
C VAL A 112 3.05 8.48 -7.87
N ARG A 113 2.81 7.27 -7.33
CA ARG A 113 1.48 6.81 -6.93
C ARG A 113 1.32 6.90 -5.43
N LEU A 114 0.46 7.81 -4.95
CA LEU A 114 0.29 8.11 -3.52
C LEU A 114 -1.00 7.46 -2.99
N HIS A 115 -0.86 6.53 -2.03
CA HIS A 115 -1.93 5.82 -1.36
C HIS A 115 -2.15 6.35 0.06
N SER A 116 -3.39 6.32 0.57
CA SER A 116 -3.65 6.61 1.98
C SER A 116 -3.07 5.51 2.88
N GLY A 117 -2.59 5.87 4.06
CA GLY A 117 -2.01 4.93 5.02
C GLY A 117 -0.75 4.26 4.49
N ASP A 118 -0.82 2.96 4.28
CA ASP A 118 0.23 2.11 3.72
C ASP A 118 -0.30 1.37 2.49
N PRO A 119 0.41 1.33 1.36
CA PRO A 119 -0.07 0.70 0.12
C PRO A 119 -0.21 -0.82 0.21
N ALA A 120 0.41 -1.46 1.22
CA ALA A 120 0.26 -2.90 1.46
C ALA A 120 -1.05 -3.26 2.17
N VAL A 121 -1.84 -2.25 2.60
CA VAL A 121 -3.12 -2.47 3.30
C VAL A 121 -4.26 -1.92 2.46
N TYR A 122 -4.92 -2.77 1.69
CA TYR A 122 -5.99 -2.42 0.74
C TYR A 122 -5.53 -1.48 -0.41
N GLY A 123 -6.45 -1.02 -1.24
CA GLY A 123 -6.21 0.04 -2.25
C GLY A 123 -5.81 -0.46 -3.62
N ALA A 124 -5.92 -1.78 -3.90
CA ALA A 124 -5.65 -2.37 -5.22
C ALA A 124 -4.27 -1.97 -5.79
N ALA A 125 -3.25 -1.90 -4.92
CA ALA A 125 -1.91 -1.47 -5.36
C ALA A 125 -1.23 -2.55 -6.21
N ILE A 126 -1.38 -3.82 -5.84
CA ILE A 126 -0.79 -4.95 -6.57
C ILE A 126 -1.36 -5.02 -7.98
N GLU A 127 -2.68 -4.90 -8.14
CA GLU A 127 -3.34 -4.92 -9.45
C GLU A 127 -2.84 -3.80 -10.37
N GLN A 128 -2.54 -2.63 -9.81
CA GLN A 128 -1.95 -1.51 -10.56
C GLN A 128 -0.49 -1.80 -10.93
N MET A 129 0.29 -2.36 -10.01
CA MET A 129 1.69 -2.72 -10.26
C MET A 129 1.82 -3.81 -11.32
N ASP A 130 1.01 -4.86 -11.26
CA ASP A 130 0.97 -5.93 -12.25
C ASP A 130 0.60 -5.39 -13.64
N ALA A 131 -0.34 -4.45 -13.70
CA ALA A 131 -0.73 -3.82 -14.95
C ALA A 131 0.38 -2.91 -15.52
N LEU A 132 1.11 -2.17 -14.68
CA LEU A 132 2.29 -1.39 -15.10
C LEU A 132 3.42 -2.29 -15.59
N GLU A 133 3.66 -3.42 -14.90
CA GLU A 133 4.67 -4.40 -15.32
C GLU A 133 4.33 -4.99 -16.70
N ALA A 134 3.05 -5.22 -16.99
CA ALA A 134 2.59 -5.67 -18.32
C ALA A 134 2.88 -4.63 -19.43
N GLU A 135 2.91 -3.34 -19.10
CA GLU A 135 3.33 -2.25 -20.01
C GLU A 135 4.87 -2.05 -20.00
N GLY A 136 5.62 -2.86 -19.26
CA GLY A 136 7.08 -2.73 -19.14
C GLY A 136 7.56 -1.62 -18.21
N VAL A 137 6.68 -1.07 -17.39
CA VAL A 137 6.99 -0.02 -16.42
C VAL A 137 7.23 -0.63 -15.03
N PRO A 138 8.46 -0.59 -14.51
CA PRO A 138 8.75 -1.09 -13.18
C PRO A 138 8.08 -0.24 -12.11
N SER A 139 7.76 -0.87 -10.98
CA SER A 139 7.15 -0.20 -9.85
C SER A 139 7.56 -0.84 -8.53
N TYR A 140 7.45 -0.10 -7.41
CA TYR A 140 7.85 -0.60 -6.10
C TYR A 140 7.11 0.08 -4.95
N PHE A 141 7.06 -0.59 -3.80
CA PHE A 141 6.45 -0.01 -2.59
C PHE A 141 7.42 0.86 -1.80
N VAL A 142 6.86 1.97 -1.30
CA VAL A 142 7.45 2.77 -0.22
C VAL A 142 6.44 2.77 0.94
N PRO A 143 6.77 2.13 2.07
CA PRO A 143 5.85 2.00 3.20
C PRO A 143 5.36 3.34 3.74
N GLY A 144 4.17 3.31 4.34
CA GLY A 144 3.57 4.43 5.06
C GLY A 144 3.11 4.04 6.46
N VAL A 145 2.65 5.03 7.23
CA VAL A 145 2.05 4.79 8.55
C VAL A 145 0.56 4.48 8.38
N THR A 146 0.12 3.28 8.76
CA THR A 146 -1.31 2.93 8.68
C THR A 146 -2.12 3.72 9.70
N SER A 147 -3.39 4.02 9.39
CA SER A 147 -4.32 4.68 10.31
C SER A 147 -4.56 3.87 11.59
N ALA A 148 -4.44 2.54 11.55
CA ALA A 148 -4.57 1.68 12.72
C ALA A 148 -3.49 1.98 13.77
N PHE A 149 -2.22 2.11 13.36
CA PHE A 149 -1.12 2.43 14.27
C PHE A 149 -1.15 3.89 14.71
N ALA A 150 -1.51 4.82 13.84
CA ALA A 150 -1.68 6.22 14.21
C ALA A 150 -2.81 6.41 15.24
N ALA A 151 -3.93 5.71 15.08
CA ALA A 151 -5.02 5.72 16.04
C ALA A 151 -4.59 5.20 17.42
N THR A 152 -3.81 4.10 17.48
CA THR A 152 -3.31 3.58 18.76
C THR A 152 -2.35 4.54 19.45
N ALA A 153 -1.51 5.24 18.69
CA ALA A 153 -0.65 6.28 19.22
C ALA A 153 -1.46 7.44 19.83
N THR A 154 -2.50 7.91 19.14
CA THR A 154 -3.42 8.95 19.63
C THR A 154 -4.17 8.50 20.87
N LEU A 155 -4.63 7.25 20.92
CA LEU A 155 -5.32 6.65 22.06
C LEU A 155 -4.38 6.25 23.20
N ARG A 156 -3.06 6.36 23.01
CA ARG A 156 -2.03 5.96 23.96
C ARG A 156 -2.19 4.50 24.43
N THR A 157 -2.43 3.62 23.47
CA THR A 157 -2.64 2.19 23.69
C THR A 157 -1.79 1.35 22.75
N GLN A 158 -1.90 0.03 22.87
CA GLN A 158 -1.26 -0.96 21.99
C GLN A 158 -2.32 -1.88 21.41
N LEU A 159 -2.14 -2.35 20.17
CA LEU A 159 -3.01 -3.35 19.55
C LEU A 159 -2.83 -4.72 20.20
N THR A 160 -1.60 -5.04 20.63
CA THR A 160 -1.24 -6.31 21.28
C THR A 160 -0.90 -6.06 22.76
N LEU A 161 -1.95 -5.88 23.57
CA LEU A 161 -1.80 -5.77 25.04
C LEU A 161 -1.56 -7.16 25.63
N ASN A 162 -0.56 -7.23 26.53
CA ASN A 162 -0.27 -8.47 27.26
C ASN A 162 -1.51 -8.96 28.00
N GLU A 163 -1.76 -10.27 27.99
CA GLU A 163 -2.91 -10.95 28.61
C GLU A 163 -4.30 -10.56 28.06
N VAL A 164 -4.36 -9.66 27.04
CA VAL A 164 -5.61 -9.20 26.43
C VAL A 164 -5.74 -9.66 24.99
N ALA A 165 -4.74 -9.37 24.15
CA ALA A 165 -4.76 -9.70 22.73
C ALA A 165 -3.37 -10.00 22.18
N ASN A 166 -3.19 -11.15 21.54
CA ASN A 166 -1.96 -11.55 20.88
C ASN A 166 -2.05 -11.45 19.35
N HIS A 167 -3.24 -11.13 18.82
CA HIS A 167 -3.50 -11.10 17.39
C HIS A 167 -4.15 -9.78 17.00
N VAL A 168 -3.80 -9.30 15.82
CA VAL A 168 -4.44 -8.16 15.15
C VAL A 168 -4.95 -8.64 13.80
N VAL A 169 -6.23 -8.40 13.52
CA VAL A 169 -6.85 -8.78 12.25
C VAL A 169 -7.36 -7.50 11.58
N PHE A 170 -6.89 -7.23 10.37
CA PHE A 170 -7.41 -6.16 9.53
C PHE A 170 -8.51 -6.72 8.64
N THR A 171 -9.69 -6.14 8.75
CA THR A 171 -10.84 -6.53 7.93
C THR A 171 -11.67 -5.31 7.58
N ARG A 172 -12.40 -5.39 6.49
CA ARG A 172 -13.44 -4.40 6.13
C ARG A 172 -14.78 -5.09 6.01
N PRO A 173 -15.88 -4.43 6.37
CA PRO A 173 -17.21 -4.96 6.11
C PRO A 173 -17.42 -5.14 4.61
N GLN A 174 -18.19 -6.17 4.26
CA GLN A 174 -18.66 -6.42 2.88
C GLN A 174 -19.80 -5.48 2.54
#